data_36b148efb5a7229f6986373965b8088e
#
_entry.id   36b148efb5a7229f6986373965b8088e
#
_cell.length_a   1.000
_cell.length_b   1.000
_cell.length_c   1.000
_cell.angle_alpha   90.00
_cell.angle_beta   90.00
_cell.angle_gamma   90.00
#
_symmetry.space_group_name_H-M   'P 1'
#
loop_
_entity.id
_entity.type
_entity.pdbx_description
1 polymer ?
#
loop_
_entity_poly.entity_id
_entity_poly.type
_entity_poly.pdbx_seq_one_letter_code
_entity_poly.pdbx_strand_id
1 'polypeptide(L)'
;AHYFYDSICRSVSIPVLNIIRETARYCKSAGVTRIAVLATEGTAASGAYQRFLDEYGIEVLPLTPDEQSVITHIIFDQIKSGADPDLMSFLRVSNSLIARGAQLIILGCTELSLIKKQNPLPEYFTDSLELLALSAIVECGKEPIDFDEPLMNFYGEAMKKRRKGC
;
A
#
# COMPACT_ATOMS: atom_id res chain seq x y z
N ALA A 1 12.88 -8.35 2.78
CA ALA A 1 12.48 -8.34 4.19
C ALA A 1 11.17 -9.10 4.41
N HIS A 2 10.13 -8.91 3.58
CA HIS A 2 8.79 -9.52 3.77
C HIS A 2 8.79 -11.05 3.78
N TYR A 3 9.67 -11.68 3.01
CA TYR A 3 9.86 -13.13 2.99
C TYR A 3 10.28 -13.69 4.37
N PHE A 4 11.07 -12.93 5.13
CA PHE A 4 11.59 -13.34 6.44
C PHE A 4 10.75 -12.85 7.62
N TYR A 5 9.57 -12.27 7.38
CA TYR A 5 8.76 -11.63 8.41
C TYR A 5 8.50 -12.53 9.62
N ASP A 6 8.01 -13.76 9.39
CA ASP A 6 7.71 -14.69 10.48
C ASP A 6 8.96 -15.11 11.28
N SER A 7 10.11 -15.19 10.61
CA SER A 7 11.40 -15.49 11.26
C SER A 7 11.87 -14.32 12.12
N ILE A 8 11.72 -13.08 11.61
CA ILE A 8 12.06 -11.86 12.35
C ILE A 8 11.18 -11.75 13.60
N CYS A 9 9.86 -11.94 13.47
CA CYS A 9 8.92 -11.88 14.59
C CYS A 9 9.27 -12.88 15.71
N ARG A 10 9.77 -14.06 15.35
CA ARG A 10 10.23 -15.07 16.34
C ARG A 10 11.56 -14.73 17.00
N SER A 11 12.35 -13.86 16.38
CA SER A 11 13.72 -13.55 16.83
C SER A 11 13.80 -12.31 17.73
N VAL A 12 12.70 -11.56 17.84
CA VAL A 12 12.67 -10.32 18.62
C VAL A 12 11.48 -10.29 19.57
N SER A 13 11.59 -9.56 20.68
CA SER A 13 10.53 -9.39 21.68
C SER A 13 9.69 -8.12 21.47
N ILE A 14 10.03 -7.30 20.49
CA ILE A 14 9.31 -6.08 20.17
C ILE A 14 8.31 -6.32 19.04
N PRO A 15 7.23 -5.54 18.93
CA PRO A 15 6.31 -5.60 17.79
C PRO A 15 7.05 -5.32 16.48
N VAL A 16 6.77 -6.13 15.45
CA VAL A 16 7.29 -5.94 14.11
C VAL A 16 6.13 -5.59 13.17
N LEU A 17 6.12 -4.38 12.68
CA LEU A 17 5.12 -3.94 11.71
C LEU A 17 5.52 -4.39 10.29
N ASN A 18 4.56 -4.92 9.55
CA ASN A 18 4.74 -5.31 8.17
C ASN A 18 3.87 -4.44 7.27
N ILE A 19 4.50 -3.64 6.41
CA ILE A 19 3.81 -2.68 5.53
C ILE A 19 2.72 -3.35 4.69
N ILE A 20 2.96 -4.55 4.17
CA ILE A 20 1.99 -5.28 3.33
C ILE A 20 0.80 -5.76 4.18
N ARG A 21 1.06 -6.26 5.39
CA ARG A 21 0.01 -6.70 6.31
C ARG A 21 -0.87 -5.53 6.77
N GLU A 22 -0.27 -4.39 7.08
CA GLU A 22 -1.02 -3.18 7.46
C GLU A 22 -1.86 -2.67 6.28
N THR A 23 -1.32 -2.72 5.06
CA THR A 23 -2.08 -2.41 3.84
C THR A 23 -3.27 -3.36 3.66
N ALA A 24 -3.08 -4.67 3.84
CA ALA A 24 -4.16 -5.65 3.72
C ALA A 24 -5.26 -5.44 4.78
N ARG A 25 -4.87 -5.09 6.02
CA ARG A 25 -5.82 -4.73 7.10
C ARG A 25 -6.65 -3.50 6.74
N TYR A 26 -6.01 -2.48 6.17
CA TYR A 26 -6.71 -1.30 5.69
C TYR A 26 -7.72 -1.65 4.58
N CYS A 27 -7.30 -2.38 3.55
CA CYS A 27 -8.17 -2.82 2.46
C CYS A 27 -9.40 -3.59 3.00
N LYS A 28 -9.18 -4.46 4.01
CA LYS A 28 -10.26 -5.17 4.68
C LYS A 28 -11.24 -4.22 5.38
N SER A 29 -10.73 -3.20 6.10
CA SER A 29 -11.59 -2.25 6.79
C SER A 29 -12.34 -1.33 5.83
N ALA A 30 -11.76 -1.01 4.68
CA ALA A 30 -12.39 -0.24 3.61
C ALA A 30 -13.48 -1.04 2.85
N GLY A 31 -13.60 -2.35 3.14
CA GLY A 31 -14.64 -3.21 2.54
C GLY A 31 -14.41 -3.52 1.05
N VAL A 32 -13.20 -3.30 0.55
CA VAL A 32 -12.88 -3.59 -0.85
C VAL A 32 -12.60 -5.08 -1.05
N THR A 33 -12.92 -5.58 -2.23
CA THR A 33 -12.76 -6.99 -2.62
C THR A 33 -11.78 -7.20 -3.75
N ARG A 34 -11.44 -6.12 -4.49
CA ARG A 34 -10.50 -6.17 -5.61
C ARG A 34 -9.65 -4.91 -5.63
N ILE A 35 -8.33 -5.07 -5.65
CA ILE A 35 -7.37 -3.96 -5.68
C ILE A 35 -6.32 -4.20 -6.76
N ALA A 36 -5.54 -3.16 -7.08
CA ALA A 36 -4.30 -3.29 -7.83
C ALA A 36 -3.13 -2.76 -6.98
N VAL A 37 -1.93 -3.28 -7.23
CA VAL A 37 -0.71 -2.85 -6.54
C VAL A 37 0.31 -2.36 -7.56
N LEU A 38 0.66 -1.08 -7.49
CA LEU A 38 1.75 -0.50 -8.28
C LEU A 38 3.06 -0.67 -7.50
N ALA A 39 3.92 -1.54 -8.00
CA ALA A 39 5.19 -1.87 -7.35
C ALA A 39 6.23 -2.29 -8.40
N THR A 40 7.46 -2.55 -7.96
CA THR A 40 8.48 -3.12 -8.83
C THR A 40 8.09 -4.54 -9.26
N GLU A 41 8.59 -4.95 -10.43
CA GLU A 41 8.38 -6.31 -10.95
C GLU A 41 8.76 -7.39 -9.93
N GLY A 42 9.89 -7.22 -9.22
CA GLY A 42 10.30 -8.15 -8.17
C GLY A 42 9.31 -8.25 -7.01
N THR A 43 8.66 -7.14 -6.63
CA THR A 43 7.60 -7.16 -5.61
C THR A 43 6.36 -7.89 -6.13
N ALA A 44 5.93 -7.61 -7.35
CA ALA A 44 4.80 -8.28 -7.98
C ALA A 44 5.05 -9.79 -8.13
N ALA A 45 6.21 -10.19 -8.66
CA ALA A 45 6.59 -11.60 -8.86
C ALA A 45 6.73 -12.38 -7.53
N SER A 46 7.06 -11.71 -6.43
CA SER A 46 7.20 -12.37 -5.12
C SER A 46 5.87 -12.85 -4.52
N GLY A 47 4.73 -12.40 -5.03
CA GLY A 47 3.40 -12.70 -4.47
C GLY A 47 3.19 -12.19 -3.05
N ALA A 48 4.04 -11.27 -2.57
CA ALA A 48 4.02 -10.83 -1.18
C ALA A 48 2.69 -10.16 -0.80
N TYR A 49 2.14 -9.31 -1.68
CA TYR A 49 0.82 -8.70 -1.45
C TYR A 49 -0.30 -9.74 -1.54
N GLN A 50 -0.26 -10.63 -2.52
CA GLN A 50 -1.26 -11.68 -2.72
C GLN A 50 -1.43 -12.52 -1.45
N ARG A 51 -0.32 -12.98 -0.85
CA ARG A 51 -0.33 -13.80 0.37
C ARG A 51 -1.15 -13.17 1.51
N PHE A 52 -0.97 -11.87 1.80
CA PHE A 52 -1.67 -11.21 2.90
C PHE A 52 -3.09 -10.80 2.54
N LEU A 53 -3.37 -10.50 1.28
CA LEU A 53 -4.69 -10.11 0.81
C LEU A 53 -5.63 -11.32 0.68
N ASP A 54 -5.10 -12.49 0.33
CA ASP A 54 -5.84 -13.76 0.29
C ASP A 54 -6.42 -14.12 1.66
N GLU A 55 -5.73 -13.79 2.77
CA GLU A 55 -6.24 -13.99 4.13
C GLU A 55 -7.57 -13.24 4.38
N TYR A 56 -7.84 -12.19 3.62
CA TYR A 56 -9.04 -11.37 3.71
C TYR A 56 -10.01 -11.55 2.54
N GLY A 57 -9.70 -12.46 1.61
CA GLY A 57 -10.53 -12.70 0.40
C GLY A 57 -10.49 -11.52 -0.58
N ILE A 58 -9.38 -10.79 -0.63
CA ILE A 58 -9.20 -9.63 -1.51
C ILE A 58 -8.36 -10.04 -2.72
N GLU A 59 -8.95 -9.89 -3.90
CA GLU A 59 -8.28 -10.18 -5.18
C GLU A 59 -7.28 -9.07 -5.53
N VAL A 60 -6.08 -9.47 -5.95
CA VAL A 60 -5.10 -8.56 -6.56
C VAL A 60 -5.19 -8.66 -8.07
N LEU A 61 -5.67 -7.60 -8.72
CA LEU A 61 -5.73 -7.48 -10.16
C LEU A 61 -4.30 -7.30 -10.72
N PRO A 62 -3.82 -8.21 -11.59
CA PRO A 62 -2.48 -8.10 -12.12
C PRO A 62 -2.36 -6.97 -13.15
N LEU A 63 -1.18 -6.34 -13.20
CA LEU A 63 -0.79 -5.47 -14.29
C LEU A 63 -0.50 -6.32 -15.55
N THR A 64 -0.79 -5.78 -16.72
CA THR A 64 -0.26 -6.35 -17.95
C THR A 64 1.26 -6.13 -18.04
N PRO A 65 2.00 -6.88 -18.88
CA PRO A 65 3.44 -6.67 -19.06
C PRO A 65 3.78 -5.22 -19.43
N ASP A 66 2.99 -4.59 -20.31
CA ASP A 66 3.21 -3.20 -20.71
C ASP A 66 2.96 -2.22 -19.56
N GLU A 67 1.89 -2.41 -18.78
CA GLU A 67 1.60 -1.61 -17.59
C GLU A 67 2.71 -1.75 -16.55
N GLN A 68 3.21 -2.97 -16.32
CA GLN A 68 4.31 -3.22 -15.39
C GLN A 68 5.59 -2.54 -15.86
N SER A 69 5.89 -2.59 -17.16
CA SER A 69 7.05 -1.90 -17.74
C SER A 69 6.99 -0.39 -17.51
N VAL A 70 5.83 0.23 -17.73
CA VAL A 70 5.62 1.67 -17.43
C VAL A 70 5.90 2.00 -15.97
N ILE A 71 5.33 1.23 -15.04
CA ILE A 71 5.52 1.47 -13.61
C ILE A 71 6.99 1.25 -13.20
N THR A 72 7.62 0.21 -13.74
CA THR A 72 9.05 -0.06 -13.49
C THR A 72 9.93 1.08 -14.00
N HIS A 73 9.67 1.60 -15.20
CA HIS A 73 10.37 2.75 -15.76
C HIS A 73 10.20 4.01 -14.87
N ILE A 74 8.98 4.32 -14.43
CA ILE A 74 8.72 5.46 -13.55
C ILE A 74 9.52 5.33 -12.25
N ILE A 75 9.56 4.14 -11.64
CA ILE A 75 10.26 3.91 -10.38
C ILE A 75 11.78 4.05 -10.56
N PHE A 76 12.36 3.35 -11.54
CA PHE A 76 13.82 3.22 -11.64
C PHE A 76 14.47 4.32 -12.48
N ASP A 77 13.89 4.61 -13.64
CA ASP A 77 14.54 5.49 -14.62
C ASP A 77 14.15 6.96 -14.45
N GLN A 78 13.06 7.22 -13.70
CA GLN A 78 12.64 8.58 -13.39
C GLN A 78 12.87 8.90 -11.91
N ILE A 79 12.04 8.41 -10.99
CA ILE A 79 12.08 8.84 -9.59
C ILE A 79 13.43 8.53 -8.93
N LYS A 80 13.95 7.32 -9.06
CA LYS A 80 15.26 6.95 -8.49
C LYS A 80 16.43 7.69 -9.12
N SER A 81 16.32 8.07 -10.38
CA SER A 81 17.35 8.88 -11.05
C SER A 81 17.25 10.38 -10.73
N GLY A 82 16.22 10.81 -9.99
CA GLY A 82 15.96 12.19 -9.65
C GLY A 82 15.23 12.99 -10.74
N ALA A 83 14.67 12.30 -11.74
CA ALA A 83 13.83 12.92 -12.76
C ALA A 83 12.36 12.99 -12.31
N ASP A 84 11.61 13.92 -12.90
CA ASP A 84 10.17 14.01 -12.67
C ASP A 84 9.45 12.79 -13.25
N PRO A 85 8.46 12.24 -12.54
CA PRO A 85 7.69 11.09 -13.01
C PRO A 85 6.74 11.48 -14.15
N ASP A 86 6.60 10.62 -15.16
CA ASP A 86 5.55 10.72 -16.18
C ASP A 86 4.17 10.44 -15.57
N LEU A 87 3.57 11.50 -15.01
CA LEU A 87 2.27 11.45 -14.36
C LEU A 87 1.16 11.01 -15.32
N MET A 88 1.27 11.35 -16.60
CA MET A 88 0.25 10.98 -17.60
C MET A 88 0.25 9.47 -17.84
N SER A 89 1.42 8.86 -17.99
CA SER A 89 1.54 7.40 -18.13
C SER A 89 1.16 6.68 -16.84
N PHE A 90 1.52 7.22 -15.67
CA PHE A 90 1.10 6.69 -14.36
C PHE A 90 -0.42 6.66 -14.23
N LEU A 91 -1.11 7.77 -14.52
CA LEU A 91 -2.57 7.85 -14.44
C LEU A 91 -3.26 6.99 -15.50
N ARG A 92 -2.68 6.84 -16.71
CA ARG A 92 -3.22 5.96 -17.75
C ARG A 92 -3.23 4.50 -17.29
N VAL A 93 -2.14 4.01 -16.70
CA VAL A 93 -2.09 2.65 -16.12
C VAL A 93 -3.13 2.52 -15.03
N SER A 94 -3.21 3.48 -14.13
CA SER A 94 -4.15 3.47 -13.01
C SER A 94 -5.61 3.45 -13.47
N ASN A 95 -5.97 4.28 -14.45
CA ASN A 95 -7.31 4.30 -15.04
C ASN A 95 -7.67 2.98 -15.73
N SER A 96 -6.71 2.31 -16.39
CA SER A 96 -6.90 0.98 -16.94
C SER A 96 -7.25 -0.04 -15.86
N LEU A 97 -6.56 -0.01 -14.73
CA LEU A 97 -6.81 -0.89 -13.59
C LEU A 97 -8.19 -0.65 -12.97
N ILE A 98 -8.59 0.60 -12.79
CA ILE A 98 -9.94 0.96 -12.32
C ILE A 98 -11.02 0.48 -13.32
N ALA A 99 -10.81 0.69 -14.63
CA ALA A 99 -11.74 0.21 -15.64
C ALA A 99 -11.89 -1.32 -15.66
N ARG A 100 -10.85 -2.07 -15.25
CA ARG A 100 -10.89 -3.53 -15.07
C ARG A 100 -11.46 -3.97 -13.72
N GLY A 101 -11.91 -3.04 -12.89
CA GLY A 101 -12.63 -3.31 -11.65
C GLY A 101 -11.79 -3.24 -10.37
N ALA A 102 -10.59 -2.68 -10.40
CA ALA A 102 -9.88 -2.33 -9.16
C ALA A 102 -10.67 -1.23 -8.42
N GLN A 103 -10.90 -1.42 -7.14
CA GLN A 103 -11.59 -0.46 -6.26
C GLN A 103 -10.61 0.48 -5.55
N LEU A 104 -9.39 -0.01 -5.31
CA LEU A 104 -8.25 0.76 -4.80
C LEU A 104 -7.00 0.43 -5.59
N ILE A 105 -6.10 1.41 -5.67
CA ILE A 105 -4.76 1.27 -6.22
C ILE A 105 -3.76 1.54 -5.09
N ILE A 106 -2.99 0.52 -4.75
CA ILE A 106 -1.98 0.61 -3.69
C ILE A 106 -0.66 1.08 -4.29
N LEU A 107 -0.11 2.16 -3.75
CA LEU A 107 1.27 2.57 -3.99
C LEU A 107 2.19 1.66 -3.16
N GLY A 108 2.63 0.58 -3.77
CA GLY A 108 3.38 -0.51 -3.11
C GLY A 108 4.90 -0.31 -3.14
N CYS A 109 5.37 0.81 -3.66
CA CYS A 109 6.78 1.19 -3.69
C CYS A 109 6.93 2.59 -3.13
N THR A 110 7.90 2.81 -2.25
CA THR A 110 8.12 4.08 -1.56
C THR A 110 8.42 5.25 -2.50
N GLU A 111 8.96 4.96 -3.67
CA GLU A 111 9.18 5.95 -4.73
C GLU A 111 7.85 6.54 -5.21
N LEU A 112 6.82 5.73 -5.34
CA LEU A 112 5.49 6.20 -5.79
C LEU A 112 4.79 7.08 -4.75
N SER A 113 5.17 6.99 -3.46
CA SER A 113 4.70 7.90 -2.42
C SER A 113 5.07 9.36 -2.72
N LEU A 114 6.19 9.59 -3.44
CA LEU A 114 6.59 10.93 -3.87
C LEU A 114 5.61 11.53 -4.88
N ILE A 115 5.01 10.70 -5.75
CA ILE A 115 3.98 11.15 -6.69
C ILE A 115 2.77 11.67 -5.90
N LYS A 116 2.28 10.88 -4.92
CA LYS A 116 1.15 11.29 -4.07
C LYS A 116 1.45 12.56 -3.28
N LYS A 117 2.66 12.69 -2.76
CA LYS A 117 3.07 13.87 -1.99
C LYS A 117 3.13 15.15 -2.82
N GLN A 118 3.47 15.05 -4.10
CA GLN A 118 3.68 16.19 -4.99
C GLN A 118 2.45 16.54 -5.84
N ASN A 119 1.48 15.61 -5.93
CA ASN A 119 0.33 15.77 -6.82
C ASN A 119 -0.96 15.37 -6.09
N PRO A 120 -2.06 16.10 -6.30
CA PRO A 120 -3.39 15.65 -5.87
C PRO A 120 -3.79 14.42 -6.69
N LEU A 121 -3.80 13.25 -6.07
CA LEU A 121 -4.25 12.01 -6.68
C LEU A 121 -5.72 11.74 -6.33
N PRO A 122 -6.48 11.05 -7.21
CA PRO A 122 -7.82 10.57 -6.89
C PRO A 122 -7.88 9.71 -5.61
N GLU A 123 -9.06 9.70 -4.95
CA GLU A 123 -9.28 9.01 -3.67
C GLU A 123 -9.08 7.48 -3.72
N TYR A 124 -9.09 6.89 -4.91
CA TYR A 124 -8.81 5.46 -5.06
C TYR A 124 -7.33 5.08 -4.90
N PHE A 125 -6.44 6.05 -4.70
CA PHE A 125 -5.05 5.76 -4.37
C PHE A 125 -4.84 5.67 -2.85
N THR A 126 -4.16 4.61 -2.44
CA THR A 126 -3.74 4.41 -1.05
C THR A 126 -2.23 4.16 -0.99
N ASP A 127 -1.55 4.90 -0.13
CA ASP A 127 -0.11 4.77 0.04
C ASP A 127 0.21 3.80 1.18
N SER A 128 0.92 2.72 0.85
CA SER A 128 1.34 1.73 1.84
C SER A 128 2.32 2.30 2.88
N LEU A 129 3.12 3.31 2.53
CA LEU A 129 4.03 3.97 3.46
C LEU A 129 3.27 4.80 4.50
N GLU A 130 2.24 5.53 4.09
CA GLU A 130 1.36 6.27 5.02
C GLU A 130 0.65 5.31 5.98
N LEU A 131 0.16 4.17 5.48
CA LEU A 131 -0.44 3.13 6.32
C LEU A 131 0.53 2.55 7.35
N LEU A 132 1.78 2.31 6.94
CA LEU A 132 2.81 1.86 7.86
C LEU A 132 3.13 2.92 8.93
N ALA A 133 3.27 4.18 8.53
CA ALA A 133 3.51 5.29 9.45
C ALA A 133 2.35 5.45 10.46
N LEU A 134 1.11 5.40 9.97
CA LEU A 134 -0.08 5.42 10.82
C LEU A 134 -0.09 4.27 11.82
N SER A 135 0.19 3.05 11.37
CA SER A 135 0.26 1.88 12.24
C SER A 135 1.35 1.99 13.30
N ALA A 136 2.50 2.56 12.95
CA ALA A 136 3.59 2.80 13.89
C ALA A 136 3.22 3.84 14.97
N ILE A 137 2.56 4.94 14.59
CA ILE A 137 2.08 5.96 15.53
C ILE A 137 1.08 5.33 16.53
N VAL A 138 0.14 4.53 16.00
CA VAL A 138 -0.85 3.80 16.81
C VAL A 138 -0.17 2.81 17.76
N GLU A 139 0.85 2.09 17.28
CA GLU A 139 1.60 1.12 18.11
C GLU A 139 2.32 1.81 19.25
N CYS A 140 2.80 3.02 19.06
CA CYS A 140 3.41 3.85 20.10
C CYS A 140 2.38 4.51 21.04
N GLY A 141 1.07 4.27 20.87
CA GLY A 141 0.01 4.87 21.69
C GLY A 141 -0.14 6.38 21.46
N LYS A 142 0.28 6.88 20.31
CA LYS A 142 0.18 8.29 19.93
C LYS A 142 -1.01 8.53 18.98
N GLU A 143 -1.48 9.77 18.94
CA GLU A 143 -2.52 10.20 17.99
C GLU A 143 -1.88 10.69 16.71
N PRO A 144 -2.32 10.20 15.54
CA PRO A 144 -1.86 10.71 14.24
C PRO A 144 -2.45 12.09 13.97
N ILE A 145 -1.67 12.91 13.25
CA ILE A 145 -2.08 14.21 12.74
C ILE A 145 -1.75 14.26 11.24
N ASP A 146 -2.48 15.08 10.49
CA ASP A 146 -2.24 15.34 9.06
C ASP A 146 -2.32 14.11 8.14
N PHE A 147 -3.22 13.16 8.45
CA PHE A 147 -3.59 12.06 7.57
C PHE A 147 -4.95 12.31 6.91
N ASP A 148 -5.15 11.74 5.72
CA ASP A 148 -6.43 11.80 5.00
C ASP A 148 -7.58 11.17 5.81
N GLU A 149 -8.82 11.64 5.58
CA GLU A 149 -10.00 11.17 6.32
C GLU A 149 -10.20 9.64 6.31
N PRO A 150 -10.05 8.92 5.18
CA PRO A 150 -10.13 7.45 5.17
C PRO A 150 -9.12 6.77 6.09
N LEU A 151 -7.89 7.31 6.17
CA LEU A 151 -6.84 6.81 7.05
C LEU A 151 -7.16 7.11 8.52
N MET A 152 -7.71 8.28 8.81
CA MET A 152 -8.15 8.64 10.17
C MET A 152 -9.31 7.77 10.65
N ASN A 153 -10.24 7.41 9.76
CA ASN A 153 -11.33 6.48 10.07
C ASN A 153 -10.80 5.08 10.39
N PHE A 154 -9.83 4.58 9.61
CA PHE A 154 -9.15 3.31 9.88
C PHE A 154 -8.45 3.32 11.25
N TYR A 155 -7.76 4.42 11.58
CA TYR A 155 -7.16 4.62 12.89
C TYR A 155 -8.19 4.53 14.02
N GLY A 156 -9.32 5.23 13.91
CA GLY A 156 -10.38 5.23 14.91
C GLY A 156 -10.92 3.82 15.20
N GLU A 157 -11.07 2.99 14.18
CA GLU A 157 -11.46 1.59 14.33
C GLU A 157 -10.36 0.74 15.00
N ALA A 158 -9.10 0.92 14.62
CA ALA A 158 -7.97 0.22 15.20
C ALA A 158 -7.84 0.52 16.70
N MET A 159 -8.02 1.77 17.12
CA MET A 159 -8.00 2.19 18.51
C MET A 159 -9.18 1.63 19.32
N LYS A 160 -10.37 1.56 18.75
CA LYS A 160 -11.54 0.94 19.40
C LYS A 160 -11.31 -0.54 19.70
N LYS A 161 -10.67 -1.25 18.78
CA LYS A 161 -10.34 -2.69 18.94
C LYS A 161 -9.29 -2.90 20.05
N ARG A 162 -8.28 -2.04 20.17
CA ARG A 162 -7.28 -2.11 21.24
C ARG A 162 -7.88 -1.90 22.62
N ARG A 163 -8.77 -0.91 22.79
CA ARG A 163 -9.44 -0.61 24.07
C ARG A 163 -10.37 -1.74 24.54
N LYS A 164 -10.83 -2.62 23.63
CA LYS A 164 -11.68 -3.77 23.97
C LYS A 164 -10.89 -5.06 24.24
N GLY A 165 -9.60 -5.07 23.97
CA GLY A 165 -8.72 -6.24 24.14
C GLY A 165 -7.79 -6.13 25.37
N CYS A 166 -7.95 -5.10 26.21
CA CYS A 166 -7.31 -4.99 27.51
C CYS A 166 -8.28 -5.38 28.62
#